data_31aa411101961553a8373751bd7ccb10
#
_entry.id   31aa411101961553a8373751bd7ccb10
#
_cell.length_a   1.000
_cell.length_b   1.000
_cell.length_c   1.000
_cell.angle_alpha   90.00
_cell.angle_beta   90.00
_cell.angle_gamma   90.00
#
_symmetry.space_group_name_H-M   'P 1'
#
loop_
_entity.id
_entity.type
_entity.pdbx_description
1 polymer ?
#
loop_
_entity_poly.entity_id
_entity_poly.type
_entity_poly.pdbx_seq_one_letter_code
_entity_poly.pdbx_strand_id
1 'polypeptide(L)'
;MSANIGLGPGKEFDAVRRLLALWGDAAHGVGDDAAVLDVPAGERLVVSADSTIENVHFRRDWLTPRAVGWRATAAALSDLAAMAATPLGVLVSISLPASWRDELEELARGIGDAALFTGAPIVGGDLTAASELMLAITVLGHASAPLPRAAAREGDMLYVTGALGGPRAAIEALLRGEEPSAEARARFEHPVPRVREAHWLAGRGAHAAIDISDGLVGDAAHLAAASGVTIELALDALPTVAGASPLEAFASGEEYELLVAAPRIDTAAFERELGLPLTEVGRIVRGAPEVVARLAGERVALPGGFDHLS
;
A
#
# COMPACT_ATOMS: atom_id res chain seq x y z
N MET A 1 8.18 23.47 -7.51
CA MET A 1 9.05 22.28 -7.62
C MET A 1 10.21 22.61 -8.55
N SER A 2 11.45 22.21 -8.21
CA SER A 2 12.65 22.52 -8.99
C SER A 2 12.71 21.67 -10.27
N ALA A 3 13.28 22.26 -11.34
CA ALA A 3 13.55 21.51 -12.57
C ALA A 3 14.65 20.45 -12.32
N ASN A 4 14.63 19.36 -13.11
CA ASN A 4 15.69 18.36 -13.06
C ASN A 4 17.03 18.99 -13.51
N ILE A 5 18.13 18.57 -12.88
CA ILE A 5 19.48 19.07 -13.13
C ILE A 5 20.14 18.22 -14.22
N GLY A 6 21.02 18.83 -15.04
CA GLY A 6 21.72 18.13 -16.11
C GLY A 6 22.68 17.08 -15.56
N LEU A 7 22.55 15.83 -16.04
CA LEU A 7 23.39 14.71 -15.64
C LEU A 7 24.65 14.60 -16.50
N GLY A 8 25.78 14.18 -15.90
CA GLY A 8 27.03 13.90 -16.56
C GLY A 8 26.97 12.72 -17.56
N PRO A 9 28.09 12.40 -18.27
CA PRO A 9 28.15 11.29 -19.22
C PRO A 9 28.25 9.93 -18.52
N GLY A 10 27.79 8.85 -19.20
CA GLY A 10 27.91 7.47 -18.74
C GLY A 10 26.66 6.65 -19.06
N LYS A 11 26.83 5.33 -19.23
CA LYS A 11 25.72 4.44 -19.61
C LYS A 11 24.57 4.42 -18.57
N GLU A 12 24.93 4.50 -17.30
CA GLU A 12 23.98 4.62 -16.20
C GLU A 12 23.20 5.94 -16.33
N PHE A 13 23.91 7.07 -16.42
CA PHE A 13 23.28 8.38 -16.60
C PHE A 13 22.50 8.50 -17.93
N ASP A 14 22.88 7.75 -18.98
CA ASP A 14 22.08 7.64 -20.20
C ASP A 14 20.74 6.94 -19.93
N ALA A 15 20.74 5.90 -19.09
CA ALA A 15 19.51 5.25 -18.65
C ALA A 15 18.67 6.19 -17.78
N VAL A 16 19.25 6.84 -16.78
CA VAL A 16 18.55 7.80 -15.92
C VAL A 16 17.93 8.95 -16.75
N ARG A 17 18.66 9.50 -17.75
CA ARG A 17 18.10 10.53 -18.64
C ARG A 17 16.86 10.04 -19.40
N ARG A 18 16.86 8.79 -19.86
CA ARG A 18 15.67 8.19 -20.52
C ARG A 18 14.51 8.06 -19.55
N LEU A 19 14.77 7.62 -18.31
CA LEU A 19 13.75 7.52 -17.25
C LEU A 19 13.16 8.90 -16.90
N LEU A 20 13.99 9.92 -16.73
CA LEU A 20 13.53 11.28 -16.45
C LEU A 20 12.70 11.86 -17.62
N ALA A 21 13.11 11.60 -18.87
CA ALA A 21 12.32 12.00 -20.03
C ALA A 21 10.98 11.27 -20.10
N LEU A 22 10.95 10.01 -19.68
CA LEU A 22 9.75 9.19 -19.61
C LEU A 22 8.78 9.65 -18.52
N TRP A 23 9.32 9.94 -17.32
CA TRP A 23 8.53 10.38 -16.17
C TRP A 23 7.98 11.81 -16.33
N GLY A 24 8.68 12.67 -17.06
CA GLY A 24 8.21 14.05 -17.28
C GLY A 24 7.80 14.73 -15.98
N ASP A 25 6.52 15.12 -15.89
CA ASP A 25 5.94 15.79 -14.72
C ASP A 25 5.87 14.92 -13.45
N ALA A 26 6.13 13.61 -13.56
CA ALA A 26 6.23 12.74 -12.40
C ALA A 26 7.59 12.85 -11.68
N ALA A 27 8.61 13.50 -12.26
CA ALA A 27 9.95 13.59 -11.67
C ALA A 27 10.40 15.05 -11.54
N HIS A 28 10.80 15.44 -10.34
CA HIS A 28 11.20 16.81 -10.02
C HIS A 28 12.49 16.87 -9.20
N GLY A 29 13.38 17.83 -9.53
CA GLY A 29 14.58 18.13 -8.76
C GLY A 29 15.63 17.02 -8.73
N VAL A 30 15.56 16.07 -9.69
CA VAL A 30 16.52 14.97 -9.80
C VAL A 30 17.80 15.47 -10.48
N GLY A 31 18.97 15.00 -9.99
CA GLY A 31 20.28 15.25 -10.61
C GLY A 31 21.30 15.88 -9.69
N ASP A 32 20.94 16.31 -8.49
CA ASP A 32 21.86 16.68 -7.41
C ASP A 32 22.16 15.46 -6.53
N ASP A 33 23.14 15.56 -5.62
CA ASP A 33 23.55 14.48 -4.71
C ASP A 33 22.42 14.08 -3.74
N ALA A 34 21.48 14.98 -3.46
CA ALA A 34 20.31 14.73 -2.62
C ALA A 34 19.11 15.62 -2.99
N ALA A 35 17.91 15.11 -2.75
CA ALA A 35 16.69 15.88 -2.87
C ALA A 35 16.52 16.84 -1.69
N VAL A 36 16.07 18.05 -1.96
CA VAL A 36 15.67 19.03 -0.94
C VAL A 36 14.16 19.16 -0.95
N LEU A 37 13.52 18.84 0.17
CA LEU A 37 12.08 18.87 0.33
C LEU A 37 11.68 19.78 1.48
N ASP A 38 10.70 20.65 1.24
CA ASP A 38 10.13 21.51 2.26
C ASP A 38 8.94 20.81 2.94
N VAL A 39 9.01 20.66 4.25
CA VAL A 39 7.88 20.22 5.07
C VAL A 39 7.10 21.44 5.53
N PRO A 40 5.77 21.51 5.36
CA PRO A 40 4.98 22.65 5.81
C PRO A 40 5.17 22.95 7.30
N ALA A 41 5.18 24.23 7.66
CA ALA A 41 5.39 24.65 9.04
C ALA A 41 4.30 24.07 9.98
N GLY A 42 4.73 23.45 11.08
CA GLY A 42 3.84 22.81 12.04
C GLY A 42 3.46 21.36 11.70
N GLU A 43 3.92 20.83 10.57
CA GLU A 43 3.70 19.44 10.21
C GLU A 43 4.95 18.58 10.46
N ARG A 44 4.74 17.25 10.49
CA ARG A 44 5.80 16.26 10.70
C ARG A 44 6.11 15.57 9.40
N LEU A 45 7.40 15.32 9.16
CA LEU A 45 7.84 14.41 8.10
C LEU A 45 7.42 12.98 8.47
N VAL A 46 6.81 12.28 7.50
CA VAL A 46 6.46 10.87 7.57
C VAL A 46 7.25 10.15 6.50
N VAL A 47 7.93 9.07 6.86
CA VAL A 47 8.83 8.34 5.94
C VAL A 47 8.59 6.85 6.10
N SER A 48 8.49 6.14 4.98
CA SER A 48 8.50 4.68 4.93
C SER A 48 9.36 4.19 3.78
N ALA A 49 9.77 2.93 3.83
CA ALA A 49 10.50 2.25 2.77
C ALA A 49 9.97 0.83 2.62
N ASP A 50 9.74 0.43 1.37
CA ASP A 50 9.26 -0.89 1.02
C ASP A 50 10.12 -1.50 -0.08
N SER A 51 10.21 -2.84 -0.12
CA SER A 51 11.03 -3.57 -1.09
C SER A 51 10.20 -4.63 -1.80
N THR A 52 10.20 -4.58 -3.12
CA THR A 52 9.56 -5.58 -3.99
C THR A 52 10.63 -6.37 -4.72
N ILE A 53 10.67 -7.69 -4.52
CA ILE A 53 11.71 -8.59 -5.03
C ILE A 53 11.07 -9.66 -5.92
N GLU A 54 11.66 -9.89 -7.09
CA GLU A 54 11.27 -10.98 -8.00
C GLU A 54 11.35 -12.34 -7.30
N ASN A 55 10.41 -13.23 -7.58
CA ASN A 55 10.24 -14.54 -6.96
C ASN A 55 9.92 -14.57 -5.45
N VAL A 56 9.80 -13.39 -4.82
CA VAL A 56 9.30 -13.24 -3.43
C VAL A 56 7.92 -12.60 -3.45
N HIS A 57 7.81 -11.38 -4.01
CA HIS A 57 6.57 -10.60 -4.02
C HIS A 57 5.82 -10.70 -5.35
N PHE A 58 6.49 -11.11 -6.41
CA PHE A 58 5.89 -11.32 -7.73
C PHE A 58 6.70 -12.31 -8.56
N ARG A 59 6.08 -12.85 -9.60
CA ARG A 59 6.75 -13.63 -10.63
C ARG A 59 6.60 -12.92 -11.98
N ARG A 60 7.65 -12.98 -12.77
CA ARG A 60 7.71 -12.33 -14.09
C ARG A 60 6.66 -12.84 -15.07
N ASP A 61 6.26 -14.11 -14.95
CA ASP A 61 5.22 -14.73 -15.76
C ASP A 61 3.78 -14.35 -15.34
N TRP A 62 3.62 -13.66 -14.21
CA TRP A 62 2.32 -13.25 -13.68
C TRP A 62 1.96 -11.79 -13.98
N LEU A 63 2.96 -10.92 -14.06
CA LEU A 63 2.78 -9.47 -14.14
C LEU A 63 3.56 -8.87 -15.29
N THR A 64 2.97 -7.88 -15.94
CA THR A 64 3.71 -7.04 -16.88
C THR A 64 4.72 -6.16 -16.14
N PRO A 65 5.83 -5.73 -16.78
CA PRO A 65 6.79 -4.83 -16.14
C PRO A 65 6.15 -3.55 -15.61
N ARG A 66 5.17 -3.00 -16.33
CA ARG A 66 4.42 -1.82 -15.90
C ARG A 66 3.60 -2.08 -14.64
N ALA A 67 2.95 -3.24 -14.54
CA ALA A 67 2.22 -3.63 -13.33
C ALA A 67 3.16 -3.83 -12.12
N VAL A 68 4.35 -4.41 -12.33
CA VAL A 68 5.38 -4.52 -11.28
C VAL A 68 5.78 -3.15 -10.74
N GLY A 69 6.09 -2.18 -11.64
CA GLY A 69 6.44 -0.82 -11.23
C GLY A 69 5.32 -0.10 -10.48
N TRP A 70 4.07 -0.22 -10.97
CA TRP A 70 2.89 0.32 -10.28
C TRP A 70 2.75 -0.26 -8.87
N ARG A 71 2.72 -1.60 -8.76
CA ARG A 71 2.53 -2.29 -7.46
C ARG A 71 3.56 -1.90 -6.42
N ALA A 72 4.85 -1.96 -6.80
CA ALA A 72 5.94 -1.62 -5.89
C ALA A 72 5.79 -0.18 -5.34
N THR A 73 5.42 0.75 -6.20
CA THR A 73 5.24 2.15 -5.80
C THR A 73 3.97 2.35 -4.99
N ALA A 74 2.87 1.69 -5.38
CA ALA A 74 1.59 1.77 -4.68
C ALA A 74 1.67 1.14 -3.28
N ALA A 75 2.37 0.01 -3.12
CA ALA A 75 2.60 -0.64 -1.83
C ALA A 75 3.27 0.33 -0.85
N ALA A 76 4.41 0.91 -1.24
CA ALA A 76 5.11 1.87 -0.39
C ALA A 76 4.25 3.12 -0.05
N LEU A 77 3.48 3.63 -1.03
CA LEU A 77 2.58 4.78 -0.82
C LEU A 77 1.38 4.45 0.08
N SER A 78 1.02 3.17 0.22
CA SER A 78 -0.01 2.69 1.15
C SER A 78 0.35 2.98 2.60
N ASP A 79 1.63 2.91 2.96
CA ASP A 79 2.10 3.29 4.30
C ASP A 79 1.81 4.77 4.61
N LEU A 80 2.01 5.67 3.65
CA LEU A 80 1.65 7.07 3.83
C LEU A 80 0.14 7.25 3.96
N ALA A 81 -0.65 6.48 3.21
CA ALA A 81 -2.10 6.47 3.34
C ALA A 81 -2.51 6.00 4.74
N ALA A 82 -1.96 4.89 5.25
CA ALA A 82 -2.25 4.40 6.60
C ALA A 82 -1.97 5.46 7.69
N MET A 83 -0.97 6.31 7.46
CA MET A 83 -0.61 7.41 8.35
C MET A 83 -1.40 8.71 8.10
N ALA A 84 -2.34 8.71 7.15
CA ALA A 84 -3.03 9.91 6.65
C ALA A 84 -2.05 11.05 6.30
N ALA A 85 -0.92 10.69 5.71
CA ALA A 85 0.10 11.64 5.30
C ALA A 85 -0.11 12.08 3.84
N THR A 86 0.13 13.36 3.57
CA THR A 86 0.17 13.90 2.21
C THR A 86 1.52 13.57 1.59
N PRO A 87 1.57 12.89 0.43
CA PRO A 87 2.83 12.56 -0.22
C PRO A 87 3.65 13.80 -0.61
N LEU A 88 4.97 13.77 -0.37
CA LEU A 88 5.93 14.81 -0.74
C LEU A 88 6.88 14.34 -1.84
N GLY A 89 7.23 13.06 -1.86
CA GLY A 89 8.15 12.53 -2.84
C GLY A 89 8.39 11.04 -2.71
N VAL A 90 8.97 10.48 -3.78
CA VAL A 90 9.34 9.08 -3.89
C VAL A 90 10.82 9.00 -4.31
N LEU A 91 11.60 8.18 -3.61
CA LEU A 91 12.93 7.74 -4.03
C LEU A 91 12.83 6.33 -4.58
N VAL A 92 13.40 6.10 -5.76
CA VAL A 92 13.30 4.84 -6.50
C VAL A 92 14.67 4.22 -6.66
N SER A 93 14.98 3.16 -5.92
CA SER A 93 16.21 2.38 -6.11
C SER A 93 15.90 1.09 -6.85
N ILE A 94 16.53 0.91 -8.02
CA ILE A 94 16.32 -0.23 -8.91
C ILE A 94 17.59 -1.08 -8.97
N SER A 95 17.52 -2.30 -8.45
CA SER A 95 18.51 -3.34 -8.68
C SER A 95 18.10 -4.12 -9.94
N LEU A 96 18.82 -3.90 -11.05
CA LEU A 96 18.39 -4.31 -12.40
C LEU A 96 19.21 -5.48 -12.93
N PRO A 97 18.65 -6.69 -13.07
CA PRO A 97 19.33 -7.80 -13.73
C PRO A 97 19.35 -7.62 -15.25
N ALA A 98 20.31 -8.29 -15.89
CA ALA A 98 20.48 -8.20 -17.34
C ALA A 98 19.20 -8.60 -18.12
N SER A 99 18.42 -9.54 -17.58
CA SER A 99 17.17 -10.03 -18.17
C SER A 99 16.04 -9.00 -18.22
N TRP A 100 16.12 -7.92 -17.44
CA TRP A 100 15.10 -6.87 -17.35
C TRP A 100 15.47 -5.57 -18.06
N ARG A 101 16.66 -5.51 -18.69
CA ARG A 101 17.14 -4.25 -19.28
C ARG A 101 16.25 -3.70 -20.38
N ASP A 102 15.69 -4.58 -21.21
CA ASP A 102 14.81 -4.18 -22.31
C ASP A 102 13.40 -3.77 -21.83
N GLU A 103 13.07 -4.12 -20.59
CA GLU A 103 11.78 -3.85 -19.95
C GLU A 103 11.82 -2.68 -18.94
N LEU A 104 13.00 -2.09 -18.73
CA LEU A 104 13.22 -1.01 -17.77
C LEU A 104 12.28 0.18 -18.00
N GLU A 105 12.01 0.54 -19.25
CA GLU A 105 11.15 1.68 -19.57
C GLU A 105 9.68 1.39 -19.21
N GLU A 106 9.17 0.18 -19.45
CA GLU A 106 7.81 -0.19 -19.04
C GLU A 106 7.67 -0.31 -17.51
N LEU A 107 8.69 -0.83 -16.83
CA LEU A 107 8.78 -0.82 -15.37
C LEU A 107 8.68 0.62 -14.83
N ALA A 108 9.49 1.52 -15.39
CA ALA A 108 9.52 2.92 -15.00
C ALA A 108 8.19 3.65 -15.29
N ARG A 109 7.49 3.30 -16.40
CA ARG A 109 6.14 3.83 -16.66
C ARG A 109 5.19 3.51 -15.52
N GLY A 110 5.20 2.27 -15.03
CA GLY A 110 4.35 1.88 -13.90
C GLY A 110 4.66 2.67 -12.64
N ILE A 111 5.94 2.88 -12.34
CA ILE A 111 6.38 3.72 -11.21
C ILE A 111 5.87 5.16 -11.37
N GLY A 112 6.08 5.75 -12.54
CA GLY A 112 5.63 7.11 -12.85
C GLY A 112 4.12 7.28 -12.79
N ASP A 113 3.36 6.30 -13.28
CA ASP A 113 1.90 6.30 -13.23
C ASP A 113 1.37 6.31 -11.78
N ALA A 114 1.94 5.48 -10.90
CA ALA A 114 1.56 5.44 -9.49
C ALA A 114 1.94 6.74 -8.76
N ALA A 115 3.11 7.30 -9.08
CA ALA A 115 3.57 8.59 -8.55
C ALA A 115 2.63 9.73 -8.95
N LEU A 116 2.26 9.81 -10.23
CA LEU A 116 1.28 10.80 -10.73
C LEU A 116 -0.09 10.63 -10.12
N PHE A 117 -0.57 9.38 -10.01
CA PHE A 117 -1.89 9.08 -9.44
C PHE A 117 -2.04 9.59 -8.02
N THR A 118 -0.98 9.49 -7.22
CA THR A 118 -0.97 9.91 -5.80
C THR A 118 -0.49 11.35 -5.60
N GLY A 119 0.02 11.99 -6.64
CA GLY A 119 0.64 13.30 -6.55
C GLY A 119 1.98 13.30 -5.81
N ALA A 120 2.66 12.15 -5.74
CA ALA A 120 3.96 11.95 -5.10
C ALA A 120 5.08 12.01 -6.15
N PRO A 121 5.75 13.14 -6.38
CA PRO A 121 6.77 13.24 -7.41
C PRO A 121 7.98 12.34 -7.10
N ILE A 122 8.58 11.77 -8.14
CA ILE A 122 9.87 11.08 -8.03
C ILE A 122 10.95 12.15 -7.88
N VAL A 123 11.66 12.12 -6.75
CA VAL A 123 12.62 13.15 -6.36
C VAL A 123 14.06 12.65 -6.37
N GLY A 124 14.29 11.38 -6.65
CA GLY A 124 15.61 10.76 -6.72
C GLY A 124 15.56 9.24 -6.71
N GLY A 125 16.72 8.64 -6.58
CA GLY A 125 16.85 7.19 -6.54
C GLY A 125 18.24 6.71 -6.94
N ASP A 126 18.32 5.41 -7.23
CA ASP A 126 19.55 4.75 -7.67
C ASP A 126 19.23 3.70 -8.74
N LEU A 127 20.19 3.42 -9.62
CA LEU A 127 20.08 2.38 -10.62
C LEU A 127 21.36 1.56 -10.64
N THR A 128 21.30 0.33 -10.18
CA THR A 128 22.47 -0.55 -10.11
C THR A 128 22.22 -1.90 -10.79
N ALA A 129 23.28 -2.56 -11.25
CA ALA A 129 23.20 -3.90 -11.79
C ALA A 129 23.12 -4.94 -10.67
N ALA A 130 22.25 -5.96 -10.84
CA ALA A 130 22.05 -7.03 -9.86
C ALA A 130 21.78 -8.37 -10.54
N SER A 131 21.66 -9.44 -9.74
CA SER A 131 21.28 -10.78 -10.21
C SER A 131 19.77 -10.97 -10.35
N GLU A 132 18.98 -10.24 -9.53
CA GLU A 132 17.52 -10.30 -9.49
C GLU A 132 16.94 -8.88 -9.51
N LEU A 133 15.71 -8.74 -10.01
CA LEU A 133 15.01 -7.46 -9.93
C LEU A 133 14.58 -7.20 -8.49
N MET A 134 15.01 -6.06 -7.98
CA MET A 134 14.52 -5.52 -6.72
C MET A 134 14.22 -4.04 -6.89
N LEU A 135 13.05 -3.64 -6.45
CA LEU A 135 12.65 -2.24 -6.33
C LEU A 135 12.58 -1.89 -4.84
N ALA A 136 13.44 -0.99 -4.38
CA ALA A 136 13.33 -0.40 -3.06
C ALA A 136 12.76 1.02 -3.21
N ILE A 137 11.54 1.22 -2.74
CA ILE A 137 10.80 2.47 -2.86
C ILE A 137 10.75 3.13 -1.48
N THR A 138 11.36 4.30 -1.37
CA THR A 138 11.23 5.13 -0.16
C THR A 138 10.25 6.25 -0.44
N VAL A 139 9.25 6.40 0.43
CA VAL A 139 8.20 7.40 0.32
C VAL A 139 8.32 8.43 1.43
N LEU A 140 8.16 9.67 1.08
CA LEU A 140 8.19 10.80 1.99
C LEU A 140 6.85 11.52 1.91
N GLY A 141 6.32 11.88 3.06
CA GLY A 141 5.06 12.60 3.19
C GLY A 141 5.08 13.52 4.40
N HIS A 142 4.01 14.24 4.60
CA HIS A 142 3.85 15.11 5.78
C HIS A 142 2.43 15.03 6.32
N ALA A 143 2.28 15.24 7.62
CA ALA A 143 0.98 15.33 8.29
C ALA A 143 1.09 16.18 9.55
N SER A 144 0.05 16.97 9.83
CA SER A 144 -0.08 17.70 11.10
C SER A 144 -0.38 16.75 12.27
N ALA A 145 -1.18 15.71 12.01
CA ALA A 145 -1.58 14.69 12.98
C ALA A 145 -1.61 13.31 12.28
N PRO A 146 -0.46 12.63 12.13
CA PRO A 146 -0.42 11.29 11.55
C PRO A 146 -1.28 10.31 12.35
N LEU A 147 -1.97 9.39 11.67
CA LEU A 147 -2.72 8.30 12.31
C LEU A 147 -1.77 7.19 12.76
N PRO A 148 -1.55 6.98 14.07
CA PRO A 148 -0.68 5.90 14.52
C PRO A 148 -1.45 4.59 14.65
N ARG A 149 -0.76 3.45 14.58
CA ARG A 149 -1.33 2.14 14.96
C ARG A 149 -1.69 2.07 16.46
N ALA A 150 -1.02 2.85 17.30
CA ALA A 150 -1.04 2.79 18.76
C ALA A 150 -2.09 3.71 19.42
N ALA A 151 -3.17 4.06 18.72
CA ALA A 151 -4.15 5.00 19.26
C ALA A 151 -5.62 4.53 19.20
N ALA A 152 -5.87 3.26 18.83
CA ALA A 152 -7.19 2.67 18.90
C ALA A 152 -7.69 2.62 20.36
N ARG A 153 -8.96 2.89 20.57
CA ARG A 153 -9.58 3.07 21.91
C ARG A 153 -10.74 2.13 22.10
N GLU A 154 -10.96 1.72 23.36
CA GLU A 154 -12.19 1.02 23.74
C GLU A 154 -13.42 1.81 23.29
N GLY A 155 -14.32 1.14 22.59
CA GLY A 155 -15.53 1.73 22.02
C GLY A 155 -15.41 2.21 20.57
N ASP A 156 -14.22 2.23 19.99
CA ASP A 156 -14.07 2.47 18.55
C ASP A 156 -14.69 1.34 17.74
N MET A 157 -15.32 1.71 16.63
CA MET A 157 -15.70 0.78 15.57
C MET A 157 -14.52 0.55 14.66
N LEU A 158 -14.47 -0.64 14.06
CA LEU A 158 -13.49 -0.98 13.04
C LEU A 158 -14.11 -0.93 11.67
N TYR A 159 -13.42 -0.28 10.75
CA TYR A 159 -13.84 -0.11 9.37
C TYR A 159 -12.78 -0.62 8.41
N VAL A 160 -13.24 -1.22 7.30
CA VAL A 160 -12.39 -1.58 6.15
C VAL A 160 -12.85 -0.79 4.94
N THR A 161 -11.91 -0.22 4.20
CA THR A 161 -12.16 0.42 2.89
C THR A 161 -12.25 -0.64 1.79
N GLY A 162 -13.05 -0.38 0.74
CA GLY A 162 -13.13 -1.24 -0.44
C GLY A 162 -13.67 -2.65 -0.17
N ALA A 163 -13.09 -3.64 -0.84
CA ALA A 163 -13.40 -5.07 -0.66
C ALA A 163 -12.11 -5.90 -0.64
N LEU A 164 -12.11 -7.05 0.02
CA LEU A 164 -10.94 -7.90 0.25
C LEU A 164 -11.05 -9.24 -0.52
N GLY A 165 -9.93 -9.93 -0.67
CA GLY A 165 -9.83 -11.26 -1.27
C GLY A 165 -9.36 -11.26 -2.73
N GLY A 166 -9.21 -10.10 -3.35
CA GLY A 166 -8.83 -9.98 -4.75
C GLY A 166 -7.43 -10.50 -5.07
N PRO A 167 -6.38 -10.00 -4.44
CA PRO A 167 -5.00 -10.44 -4.68
C PRO A 167 -4.82 -11.93 -4.43
N ARG A 168 -5.36 -12.45 -3.34
CA ARG A 168 -5.32 -13.88 -3.02
C ARG A 168 -6.00 -14.72 -4.12
N ALA A 169 -7.20 -14.36 -4.55
CA ALA A 169 -7.92 -15.06 -5.61
C ALA A 169 -7.13 -15.06 -6.93
N ALA A 170 -6.45 -13.95 -7.24
CA ALA A 170 -5.58 -13.84 -8.41
C ALA A 170 -4.37 -14.79 -8.30
N ILE A 171 -3.64 -14.74 -7.18
CA ILE A 171 -2.47 -15.59 -6.95
C ILE A 171 -2.84 -17.06 -7.00
N GLU A 172 -3.93 -17.48 -6.35
CA GLU A 172 -4.38 -18.87 -6.36
C GLU A 172 -4.75 -19.36 -7.77
N ALA A 173 -5.40 -18.53 -8.59
CA ALA A 173 -5.68 -18.85 -9.99
C ALA A 173 -4.37 -18.99 -10.80
N LEU A 174 -3.44 -18.04 -10.67
CA LEU A 174 -2.15 -18.07 -11.35
C LEU A 174 -1.30 -19.30 -10.95
N LEU A 175 -1.31 -19.68 -9.68
CA LEU A 175 -0.63 -20.89 -9.20
C LEU A 175 -1.21 -22.18 -9.81
N ARG A 176 -2.53 -22.19 -10.13
CA ARG A 176 -3.17 -23.31 -10.85
C ARG A 176 -2.98 -23.24 -12.36
N GLY A 177 -2.32 -22.17 -12.88
CA GLY A 177 -2.20 -21.93 -14.31
C GLY A 177 -3.51 -21.48 -14.97
N GLU A 178 -4.41 -20.90 -14.19
CA GLU A 178 -5.70 -20.38 -14.62
C GLU A 178 -5.65 -18.84 -14.76
N GLU A 179 -6.53 -18.29 -15.59
CA GLU A 179 -6.71 -16.84 -15.70
C GLU A 179 -7.58 -16.33 -14.53
N PRO A 180 -7.09 -15.39 -13.72
CA PRO A 180 -7.89 -14.77 -12.66
C PRO A 180 -9.11 -14.04 -13.23
N SER A 181 -10.16 -13.84 -12.42
CA SER A 181 -11.23 -12.92 -12.79
C SER A 181 -10.68 -11.52 -13.04
N ALA A 182 -11.34 -10.72 -13.89
CA ALA A 182 -10.89 -9.36 -14.21
C ALA A 182 -10.77 -8.47 -12.95
N GLU A 183 -11.68 -8.63 -11.97
CA GLU A 183 -11.63 -7.91 -10.71
C GLU A 183 -10.42 -8.32 -9.86
N ALA A 184 -10.21 -9.63 -9.67
CA ALA A 184 -9.09 -10.15 -8.90
C ALA A 184 -7.74 -9.75 -9.53
N ARG A 185 -7.62 -9.85 -10.85
CA ARG A 185 -6.44 -9.43 -11.60
C ARG A 185 -6.18 -7.94 -11.42
N ALA A 186 -7.19 -7.09 -11.59
CA ALA A 186 -7.04 -5.65 -11.45
C ALA A 186 -6.56 -5.25 -10.05
N ARG A 187 -7.08 -5.87 -8.99
CA ARG A 187 -6.64 -5.61 -7.62
C ARG A 187 -5.22 -6.09 -7.35
N PHE A 188 -4.85 -7.23 -7.94
CA PHE A 188 -3.48 -7.74 -7.84
C PHE A 188 -2.48 -6.89 -8.63
N GLU A 189 -2.81 -6.48 -9.86
CA GLU A 189 -1.93 -5.70 -10.74
C GLU A 189 -1.82 -4.23 -10.36
N HIS A 190 -2.93 -3.63 -9.91
CA HIS A 190 -3.04 -2.19 -9.70
C HIS A 190 -3.69 -1.86 -8.34
N PRO A 191 -3.04 -2.22 -7.21
CA PRO A 191 -3.51 -1.77 -5.90
C PRO A 191 -3.54 -0.23 -5.87
N VAL A 192 -4.48 0.34 -5.10
CA VAL A 192 -4.70 1.78 -5.03
C VAL A 192 -4.42 2.29 -3.62
N PRO A 193 -3.36 3.09 -3.41
CA PRO A 193 -3.10 3.70 -2.11
C PRO A 193 -4.24 4.62 -1.68
N ARG A 194 -4.80 4.41 -0.51
CA ARG A 194 -6.02 5.06 0.00
C ARG A 194 -5.75 6.42 0.67
N VAL A 195 -4.94 7.27 0.02
CA VAL A 195 -4.53 8.57 0.57
C VAL A 195 -5.71 9.51 0.81
N ARG A 196 -6.61 9.64 -0.17
CA ARG A 196 -7.79 10.51 -0.06
C ARG A 196 -8.76 10.03 1.01
N GLU A 197 -8.96 8.73 1.06
CA GLU A 197 -9.80 8.02 2.03
C GLU A 197 -9.28 8.21 3.45
N ALA A 198 -7.96 8.06 3.65
CA ALA A 198 -7.31 8.26 4.93
C ALA A 198 -7.46 9.71 5.44
N HIS A 199 -7.26 10.70 4.58
CA HIS A 199 -7.46 12.10 4.94
C HIS A 199 -8.92 12.39 5.33
N TRP A 200 -9.88 11.81 4.60
CA TRP A 200 -11.29 11.94 4.92
C TRP A 200 -11.61 11.35 6.31
N LEU A 201 -11.07 10.16 6.61
CA LEU A 201 -11.24 9.46 7.88
C LEU A 201 -10.56 10.21 9.04
N ALA A 202 -9.33 10.68 8.85
CA ALA A 202 -8.61 11.49 9.83
C ALA A 202 -9.37 12.78 10.16
N GLY A 203 -9.91 13.47 9.15
CA GLY A 203 -10.72 14.68 9.32
C GLY A 203 -12.04 14.44 10.08
N ARG A 204 -12.45 13.18 10.25
CA ARG A 204 -13.65 12.77 11.00
C ARG A 204 -13.34 12.06 12.30
N GLY A 205 -12.10 12.18 12.77
CA GLY A 205 -11.70 11.73 14.09
C GLY A 205 -11.34 10.25 14.17
N ALA A 206 -10.86 9.65 13.08
CA ALA A 206 -10.20 8.36 13.16
C ALA A 206 -9.04 8.42 14.16
N HIS A 207 -8.89 7.39 15.00
CA HIS A 207 -7.87 7.36 16.04
C HIS A 207 -6.64 6.58 15.59
N ALA A 208 -6.83 5.44 14.93
CA ALA A 208 -5.74 4.58 14.46
C ALA A 208 -6.05 3.99 13.09
N ALA A 209 -5.01 3.72 12.32
CA ALA A 209 -5.12 3.03 11.06
C ALA A 209 -3.90 2.15 10.79
N ILE A 210 -4.08 1.17 9.93
CA ILE A 210 -3.07 0.32 9.32
C ILE A 210 -3.57 -0.05 7.91
N ASP A 211 -2.68 -0.18 6.94
CA ASP A 211 -3.05 -0.80 5.67
C ASP A 211 -3.04 -2.34 5.77
N ILE A 212 -3.74 -3.00 4.87
CA ILE A 212 -3.86 -4.45 4.84
C ILE A 212 -2.87 -4.98 3.81
N SER A 213 -1.69 -5.38 4.28
CA SER A 213 -0.58 -5.89 3.48
C SER A 213 -0.32 -7.38 3.70
N ASP A 214 -0.32 -7.85 4.95
CA ASP A 214 -0.06 -9.25 5.33
C ASP A 214 -1.34 -10.07 5.51
N GLY A 215 -2.49 -9.44 5.30
CA GLY A 215 -3.82 -9.94 5.52
C GLY A 215 -4.47 -9.37 6.78
N LEU A 216 -5.79 -9.18 6.70
CA LEU A 216 -6.54 -8.51 7.77
C LEU A 216 -6.29 -9.13 9.14
N VAL A 217 -6.05 -10.44 9.24
CA VAL A 217 -5.75 -11.11 10.50
C VAL A 217 -4.44 -10.63 11.11
N GLY A 218 -3.37 -10.54 10.32
CA GLY A 218 -2.05 -10.09 10.75
C GLY A 218 -2.05 -8.61 11.11
N ASP A 219 -2.60 -7.80 10.23
CA ASP A 219 -2.62 -6.34 10.38
C ASP A 219 -3.52 -5.90 11.56
N ALA A 220 -4.67 -6.58 11.77
CA ALA A 220 -5.47 -6.38 12.97
C ALA A 220 -4.72 -6.78 14.25
N ALA A 221 -3.91 -7.85 14.22
CA ALA A 221 -3.10 -8.23 15.37
C ALA A 221 -2.01 -7.19 15.68
N HIS A 222 -1.39 -6.60 14.66
CA HIS A 222 -0.44 -5.50 14.81
C HIS A 222 -1.11 -4.25 15.43
N LEU A 223 -2.30 -3.89 14.98
CA LEU A 223 -3.06 -2.77 15.52
C LEU A 223 -3.50 -3.03 16.98
N ALA A 224 -3.95 -4.26 17.29
CA ALA A 224 -4.30 -4.68 18.65
C ALA A 224 -3.09 -4.60 19.59
N ALA A 225 -1.95 -5.13 19.17
CA ALA A 225 -0.71 -5.12 19.94
C ALA A 225 -0.20 -3.70 20.20
N ALA A 226 -0.17 -2.86 19.15
CA ALA A 226 0.29 -1.48 19.27
C ALA A 226 -0.59 -0.62 20.17
N SER A 227 -1.90 -0.86 20.17
CA SER A 227 -2.87 -0.11 20.98
C SER A 227 -3.15 -0.71 22.35
N GLY A 228 -2.69 -1.95 22.62
CA GLY A 228 -2.94 -2.64 23.89
C GLY A 228 -4.42 -3.00 24.12
N VAL A 229 -5.13 -3.40 23.07
CA VAL A 229 -6.59 -3.63 23.09
C VAL A 229 -6.95 -4.99 22.47
N THR A 230 -8.17 -5.46 22.74
CA THR A 230 -8.75 -6.59 22.01
C THR A 230 -9.55 -6.07 20.81
N ILE A 231 -9.33 -6.67 19.64
CA ILE A 231 -10.09 -6.44 18.42
C ILE A 231 -11.11 -7.56 18.25
N GLU A 232 -12.41 -7.23 18.19
CA GLU A 232 -13.47 -8.15 17.79
C GLU A 232 -13.87 -7.91 16.34
N LEU A 233 -13.71 -8.93 15.49
CA LEU A 233 -14.07 -8.91 14.05
C LEU A 233 -15.28 -9.81 13.79
N ALA A 234 -16.24 -9.30 12.99
CA ALA A 234 -17.37 -10.04 12.45
C ALA A 234 -17.09 -10.36 10.97
N LEU A 235 -16.64 -11.57 10.70
CA LEU A 235 -16.22 -11.98 9.35
C LEU A 235 -17.38 -12.00 8.35
N ASP A 236 -18.62 -12.19 8.85
CA ASP A 236 -19.83 -12.09 8.01
C ASP A 236 -20.05 -10.69 7.43
N ALA A 237 -19.47 -9.66 8.05
CA ALA A 237 -19.55 -8.29 7.61
C ALA A 237 -18.42 -7.88 6.66
N LEU A 238 -17.41 -8.73 6.43
CA LEU A 238 -16.28 -8.38 5.57
C LEU A 238 -16.75 -8.13 4.12
N PRO A 239 -16.38 -6.99 3.55
CA PRO A 239 -16.60 -6.74 2.14
C PRO A 239 -15.65 -7.63 1.32
N THR A 240 -16.19 -8.54 0.50
CA THR A 240 -15.39 -9.47 -0.29
C THR A 240 -15.59 -9.24 -1.78
N VAL A 241 -14.55 -9.49 -2.57
CA VAL A 241 -14.68 -9.57 -4.03
C VAL A 241 -15.57 -10.77 -4.41
N ALA A 242 -16.14 -10.71 -5.60
CA ALA A 242 -17.01 -11.79 -6.07
C ALA A 242 -16.30 -13.14 -6.07
N GLY A 243 -16.91 -14.13 -5.39
CA GLY A 243 -16.40 -15.49 -5.30
C GLY A 243 -15.45 -15.78 -4.13
N ALA A 244 -14.95 -14.75 -3.43
CA ALA A 244 -14.14 -14.96 -2.23
C ALA A 244 -15.03 -15.19 -1.00
N SER A 245 -14.69 -16.20 -0.21
CA SER A 245 -15.32 -16.42 1.10
C SER A 245 -14.77 -15.42 2.14
N PRO A 246 -15.51 -15.16 3.24
CA PRO A 246 -14.99 -14.31 4.33
C PRO A 246 -13.66 -14.79 4.92
N LEU A 247 -13.40 -16.09 4.97
CA LEU A 247 -12.14 -16.63 5.49
C LEU A 247 -10.98 -16.43 4.52
N GLU A 248 -11.21 -16.54 3.22
CA GLU A 248 -10.20 -16.23 2.20
C GLU A 248 -9.87 -14.75 2.20
N ALA A 249 -10.88 -13.88 2.26
CA ALA A 249 -10.68 -12.42 2.36
C ALA A 249 -9.96 -12.02 3.65
N PHE A 250 -10.26 -12.67 4.78
CA PHE A 250 -9.61 -12.42 6.07
C PHE A 250 -8.10 -12.73 6.05
N ALA A 251 -7.70 -13.74 5.27
CA ALA A 251 -6.30 -14.15 5.11
C ALA A 251 -5.62 -13.58 3.86
N SER A 252 -6.30 -12.71 3.11
CA SER A 252 -5.77 -12.14 1.87
C SER A 252 -4.82 -10.98 2.18
N GLY A 253 -3.55 -11.13 1.84
CA GLY A 253 -2.56 -10.06 1.85
C GLY A 253 -2.56 -9.24 0.56
N GLU A 254 -1.69 -8.22 0.52
CA GLU A 254 -1.47 -7.32 -0.62
C GLU A 254 -2.73 -6.55 -1.09
N GLU A 255 -3.68 -6.33 -0.19
CA GLU A 255 -4.93 -5.63 -0.46
C GLU A 255 -4.72 -4.12 -0.59
N TYR A 256 -3.85 -3.55 0.25
CA TYR A 256 -3.58 -2.11 0.35
C TYR A 256 -4.85 -1.26 0.57
N GLU A 257 -5.88 -1.89 1.14
CA GLU A 257 -7.02 -1.25 1.76
C GLU A 257 -6.67 -0.85 3.20
N LEU A 258 -7.46 0.00 3.83
CA LEU A 258 -7.22 0.45 5.21
C LEU A 258 -8.12 -0.30 6.20
N LEU A 259 -7.53 -0.72 7.31
CA LEU A 259 -8.24 -1.05 8.55
C LEU A 259 -8.13 0.15 9.49
N VAL A 260 -9.27 0.72 9.88
CA VAL A 260 -9.34 1.97 10.63
C VAL A 260 -10.16 1.81 11.90
N ALA A 261 -9.61 2.24 13.03
CA ALA A 261 -10.32 2.38 14.29
C ALA A 261 -10.78 3.83 14.48
N ALA A 262 -12.09 4.02 14.65
CA ALA A 262 -12.69 5.35 14.74
C ALA A 262 -13.97 5.33 15.59
N PRO A 263 -14.43 6.47 16.12
CA PRO A 263 -15.81 6.64 16.54
C PRO A 263 -16.77 6.28 15.42
N ARG A 264 -18.07 6.14 15.73
CA ARG A 264 -19.07 5.84 14.67
C ARG A 264 -19.03 6.91 13.56
N ILE A 265 -18.78 6.44 12.35
CA ILE A 265 -18.65 7.25 11.12
C ILE A 265 -19.89 7.05 10.24
N ASP A 266 -20.32 8.10 9.51
CA ASP A 266 -21.31 8.01 8.44
C ASP A 266 -20.66 7.37 7.19
N THR A 267 -20.78 6.05 7.08
CA THR A 267 -20.23 5.28 5.95
C THR A 267 -20.89 5.63 4.61
N ALA A 268 -22.16 6.03 4.63
CA ALA A 268 -22.85 6.47 3.42
C ALA A 268 -22.31 7.83 2.91
N ALA A 269 -21.89 8.72 3.81
CA ALA A 269 -21.19 9.94 3.42
C ALA A 269 -19.84 9.65 2.78
N PHE A 270 -19.07 8.71 3.36
CA PHE A 270 -17.79 8.26 2.79
C PHE A 270 -17.97 7.75 1.35
N GLU A 271 -18.91 6.83 1.13
CA GLU A 271 -19.17 6.26 -0.19
C GLU A 271 -19.64 7.32 -1.20
N ARG A 272 -20.50 8.24 -0.79
CA ARG A 272 -20.98 9.33 -1.65
C ARG A 272 -19.86 10.27 -2.09
N GLU A 273 -18.93 10.60 -1.19
CA GLU A 273 -17.85 11.58 -1.43
C GLU A 273 -16.64 10.97 -2.15
N LEU A 274 -16.35 9.69 -1.91
CA LEU A 274 -15.13 9.03 -2.38
C LEU A 274 -15.39 7.96 -3.46
N GLY A 275 -16.64 7.49 -3.60
CA GLY A 275 -17.00 6.45 -4.58
C GLY A 275 -16.50 5.06 -4.21
N LEU A 276 -16.16 4.84 -2.94
CA LEU A 276 -15.63 3.59 -2.40
C LEU A 276 -16.42 3.20 -1.15
N PRO A 277 -16.83 1.93 -0.96
CA PRO A 277 -17.49 1.52 0.27
C PRO A 277 -16.55 1.60 1.49
N LEU A 278 -17.14 1.96 2.64
CA LEU A 278 -16.53 1.85 3.96
C LEU A 278 -17.40 0.91 4.80
N THR A 279 -16.87 -0.21 5.21
CA THR A 279 -17.64 -1.25 5.88
C THR A 279 -17.24 -1.38 7.34
N GLU A 280 -18.22 -1.30 8.26
CA GLU A 280 -18.03 -1.62 9.67
C GLU A 280 -17.86 -3.15 9.81
N VAL A 281 -16.69 -3.59 10.28
CA VAL A 281 -16.31 -5.01 10.34
C VAL A 281 -16.08 -5.50 11.75
N GLY A 282 -16.16 -4.62 12.74
CA GLY A 282 -15.91 -5.00 14.13
C GLY A 282 -15.80 -3.81 15.07
N ARG A 283 -15.21 -4.06 16.22
CA ARG A 283 -15.05 -3.04 17.28
C ARG A 283 -13.83 -3.30 18.15
N ILE A 284 -13.42 -2.25 18.85
CA ILE A 284 -12.38 -2.31 19.88
C ILE A 284 -13.02 -2.50 21.25
N VAL A 285 -12.53 -3.48 22.00
CA VAL A 285 -12.94 -3.73 23.37
C VAL A 285 -11.74 -3.75 24.31
N ARG A 286 -11.98 -3.53 25.59
CA ARG A 286 -10.96 -3.69 26.63
C ARG A 286 -10.58 -5.16 26.75
N GLY A 287 -9.30 -5.46 26.78
CA GLY A 287 -8.79 -6.81 26.94
C GLY A 287 -7.30 -6.91 26.68
N ALA A 288 -6.78 -8.13 26.63
CA ALA A 288 -5.42 -8.39 26.20
C ALA A 288 -5.25 -8.03 24.73
N PRO A 289 -4.04 -7.69 24.28
CA PRO A 289 -3.76 -7.44 22.85
C PRO A 289 -3.97 -8.72 22.02
N GLU A 290 -5.19 -8.92 21.52
CA GLU A 290 -5.55 -10.07 20.69
C GLU A 290 -6.63 -9.72 19.66
N VAL A 291 -6.76 -10.58 18.65
CA VAL A 291 -7.86 -10.56 17.68
C VAL A 291 -8.82 -11.72 17.98
N VAL A 292 -10.09 -11.41 18.07
CA VAL A 292 -11.19 -12.38 18.20
C VAL A 292 -12.05 -12.28 16.95
N ALA A 293 -11.93 -13.24 16.03
CA ALA A 293 -12.76 -13.29 14.83
C ALA A 293 -13.93 -14.24 15.01
N ARG A 294 -15.10 -13.82 14.51
CA ARG A 294 -16.34 -14.63 14.52
C ARG A 294 -16.93 -14.74 13.11
N LEU A 295 -17.40 -15.94 12.79
CA LEU A 295 -18.17 -16.23 11.58
C LEU A 295 -19.47 -16.90 12.01
N ALA A 296 -20.60 -16.40 11.55
CA ALA A 296 -21.93 -16.84 11.99
C ALA A 296 -22.09 -16.89 13.53
N GLY A 297 -21.45 -15.95 14.24
CA GLY A 297 -21.45 -15.86 15.69
C GLY A 297 -20.44 -16.77 16.42
N GLU A 298 -19.90 -17.78 15.75
CA GLU A 298 -18.91 -18.70 16.33
C GLU A 298 -17.48 -18.15 16.20
N ARG A 299 -16.66 -18.33 17.25
CA ARG A 299 -15.24 -17.97 17.20
C ARG A 299 -14.51 -18.90 16.22
N VAL A 300 -13.76 -18.32 15.27
CA VAL A 300 -12.95 -19.07 14.33
C VAL A 300 -11.48 -19.04 14.74
N ALA A 301 -10.74 -20.08 14.39
CA ALA A 301 -9.29 -20.10 14.53
C ALA A 301 -8.67 -19.07 13.56
N LEU A 302 -7.70 -18.31 14.04
CA LEU A 302 -6.98 -17.35 13.21
C LEU A 302 -6.02 -18.12 12.30
N PRO A 303 -6.08 -17.94 10.97
CA PRO A 303 -5.00 -18.39 10.11
C PRO A 303 -3.72 -17.64 10.48
N GLY A 304 -2.55 -18.23 10.21
CA GLY A 304 -1.29 -17.48 10.30
C GLY A 304 -1.29 -16.33 9.29
N GLY A 305 -0.81 -15.16 9.69
CA GLY A 305 -0.47 -14.09 8.75
C GLY A 305 0.75 -14.51 7.90
N PHE A 306 1.01 -13.78 6.81
CA PHE A 306 2.25 -13.95 6.05
C PHE A 306 3.44 -13.54 6.92
N ASP A 307 4.54 -14.31 6.87
CA ASP A 307 5.77 -13.99 7.59
C ASP A 307 6.96 -14.22 6.64
N HIS A 308 7.67 -13.14 6.33
CA HIS A 308 8.85 -13.16 5.46
C HIS A 308 10.01 -14.01 5.95
N LEU A 309 10.04 -14.36 7.24
CA LEU A 309 11.15 -15.09 7.87
C LEU A 309 10.77 -16.51 8.30
N SER A 310 9.55 -16.98 8.00
CA SER A 310 9.07 -18.33 8.30
C SER A 310 9.38 -19.35 7.21
#